data_8ac011dde7d814c5ae726c7fc655a397
#
_entry.id   8ac011dde7d814c5ae726c7fc655a397
#
_cell.length_a   1.000
_cell.length_b   1.000
_cell.length_c   1.000
_cell.angle_alpha   90.00
_cell.angle_beta   90.00
_cell.angle_gamma   90.00
#
_symmetry.space_group_name_H-M   'P 1'
#
loop_
_entity.id
_entity.type
_entity.pdbx_description
1 polymer ?
#
loop_
_entity_poly.entity_id
_entity_poly.type
_entity_poly.pdbx_seq_one_letter_code
_entity_poly.pdbx_strand_id
1 'polypeptide(L)'
;LVERSEWLGRMAVNKPTLADVYSEEYAQFLEVFERVVIPEELQYAFFIEGGTLGVENAMKACFDWKTRKNFAKGLETEAGICIHFKQAFHGRSGYTLSLTNTSDPRKYQYFPMFNWPRILNPKLKFPITEENLEETIKNENLALLQIEEAILMNPDKVACIIIEPIQAEGGDNHFRDEFLLGLR
;
A
#
# COMPACT_ATOMS: atom_id res chain seq x y z
N LEU A 1 -6.15 32.18 -1.48
CA LEU A 1 -7.41 31.43 -1.37
C LEU A 1 -8.62 32.36 -1.36
N VAL A 2 -8.60 33.46 -0.61
CA VAL A 2 -9.74 34.43 -0.51
C VAL A 2 -10.10 35.02 -1.89
N GLU A 3 -9.11 35.38 -2.69
CA GLU A 3 -9.31 35.93 -4.06
C GLU A 3 -9.95 34.94 -5.05
N ARG A 4 -10.00 33.65 -4.71
CA ARG A 4 -10.59 32.58 -5.52
C ARG A 4 -11.79 31.91 -4.84
N SER A 5 -12.42 32.59 -3.85
CA SER A 5 -13.49 32.00 -3.04
C SER A 5 -14.71 31.54 -3.87
N GLU A 6 -15.10 32.31 -4.90
CA GLU A 6 -16.21 31.94 -5.78
C GLU A 6 -15.88 30.70 -6.63
N TRP A 7 -14.66 30.62 -7.15
CA TRP A 7 -14.18 29.45 -7.89
C TRP A 7 -14.09 28.23 -6.98
N LEU A 8 -13.51 28.39 -5.78
CA LEU A 8 -13.45 27.31 -4.77
C LEU A 8 -14.83 26.84 -4.34
N GLY A 9 -15.80 27.78 -4.20
CA GLY A 9 -17.18 27.43 -3.89
C GLY A 9 -17.83 26.56 -4.94
N ARG A 10 -17.58 26.83 -6.21
CA ARG A 10 -18.04 25.97 -7.33
C ARG A 10 -17.34 24.62 -7.32
N MET A 11 -16.01 24.60 -7.08
CA MET A 11 -15.24 23.35 -7.04
C MET A 11 -15.61 22.46 -5.84
N ALA A 12 -16.04 23.06 -4.73
CA ALA A 12 -16.38 22.31 -3.51
C ALA A 12 -17.55 21.32 -3.68
N VAL A 13 -18.38 21.50 -4.69
CA VAL A 13 -19.48 20.57 -5.01
C VAL A 13 -19.04 19.41 -5.92
N ASN A 14 -17.83 19.50 -6.48
CA ASN A 14 -17.28 18.48 -7.36
C ASN A 14 -16.34 17.57 -6.56
N LYS A 15 -16.72 16.30 -6.43
CA LYS A 15 -15.90 15.29 -5.76
C LYS A 15 -15.37 14.28 -6.77
N PRO A 16 -14.03 14.12 -6.92
CA PRO A 16 -13.44 13.09 -7.79
C PRO A 16 -13.86 11.66 -7.42
N THR A 17 -14.31 11.45 -6.17
CA THR A 17 -14.76 10.16 -5.67
C THR A 17 -16.25 9.90 -5.90
N LEU A 18 -16.99 10.84 -6.50
CA LEU A 18 -18.39 10.66 -6.83
C LEU A 18 -18.51 9.91 -8.16
N ALA A 19 -18.85 8.62 -8.07
CA ALA A 19 -18.88 7.72 -9.22
C ALA A 19 -20.18 7.82 -10.05
N ASP A 20 -21.26 8.37 -9.48
CA ASP A 20 -22.58 8.33 -10.09
C ASP A 20 -22.88 9.53 -11.01
N VAL A 21 -22.17 10.64 -10.79
CA VAL A 21 -22.36 11.88 -11.55
C VAL A 21 -21.00 12.49 -11.89
N TYR A 22 -20.78 12.75 -13.16
CA TYR A 22 -19.54 13.38 -13.66
C TYR A 22 -19.82 14.85 -14.02
N SER A 23 -18.84 15.72 -13.73
CA SER A 23 -18.86 17.13 -14.09
C SER A 23 -17.78 17.46 -15.13
N GLU A 24 -17.92 18.61 -15.79
CA GLU A 24 -16.90 19.08 -16.74
C GLU A 24 -15.55 19.32 -16.03
N GLU A 25 -15.59 19.82 -14.80
CA GLU A 25 -14.39 20.07 -14.01
C GLU A 25 -13.69 18.75 -13.62
N TYR A 26 -14.46 17.71 -13.37
CA TYR A 26 -13.90 16.38 -13.14
C TYR A 26 -13.22 15.82 -14.41
N ALA A 27 -13.83 16.01 -15.57
CA ALA A 27 -13.22 15.61 -16.84
C ALA A 27 -11.90 16.37 -17.08
N GLN A 28 -11.86 17.69 -16.86
CA GLN A 28 -10.63 18.48 -16.94
C GLN A 28 -9.55 18.03 -15.95
N PHE A 29 -9.95 17.67 -14.72
CA PHE A 29 -9.03 17.09 -13.75
C PHE A 29 -8.42 15.79 -14.27
N LEU A 30 -9.24 14.88 -14.82
CA LEU A 30 -8.77 13.60 -15.35
C LEU A 30 -7.80 13.76 -16.50
N GLU A 31 -8.07 14.67 -17.45
CA GLU A 31 -7.15 14.98 -18.57
C GLU A 31 -5.77 15.42 -18.07
N VAL A 32 -5.74 16.30 -17.06
CA VAL A 32 -4.48 16.77 -16.49
C VAL A 32 -3.78 15.65 -15.71
N PHE A 33 -4.55 14.90 -14.92
CA PHE A 33 -4.03 13.81 -14.10
C PHE A 33 -3.43 12.69 -14.95
N GLU A 34 -4.12 12.28 -16.02
CA GLU A 34 -3.63 11.29 -16.98
C GLU A 34 -2.32 11.73 -17.61
N ARG A 35 -2.27 12.96 -18.09
CA ARG A 35 -1.09 13.51 -18.79
C ARG A 35 0.14 13.70 -17.90
N VAL A 36 -0.07 14.04 -16.62
CA VAL A 36 1.02 14.54 -15.74
C VAL A 36 1.40 13.52 -14.67
N VAL A 37 0.45 12.68 -14.22
CA VAL A 37 0.61 11.85 -13.00
C VAL A 37 0.62 10.37 -13.33
N ILE A 38 -0.25 9.91 -14.26
CA ILE A 38 -0.36 8.47 -14.54
C ILE A 38 0.83 8.04 -15.41
N PRO A 39 1.66 7.07 -14.94
CA PRO A 39 2.72 6.48 -15.77
C PRO A 39 2.11 5.53 -16.81
N GLU A 40 2.80 5.35 -17.94
CA GLU A 40 2.32 4.53 -19.06
C GLU A 40 1.95 3.10 -18.67
N GLU A 41 2.61 2.55 -17.63
CA GLU A 41 2.37 1.19 -17.14
C GLU A 41 1.08 1.04 -16.33
N LEU A 42 0.50 2.15 -15.84
CA LEU A 42 -0.69 2.18 -15.00
C LEU A 42 -1.83 2.90 -15.70
N GLN A 43 -2.52 2.23 -16.60
CA GLN A 43 -3.53 2.82 -17.49
C GLN A 43 -4.88 3.14 -16.82
N TYR A 44 -5.12 2.63 -15.63
CA TYR A 44 -6.41 2.78 -14.95
C TYR A 44 -6.25 3.50 -13.62
N ALA A 45 -7.15 4.43 -13.35
CA ALA A 45 -7.23 5.14 -12.09
C ALA A 45 -8.62 4.96 -11.48
N PHE A 46 -8.67 4.80 -10.17
CA PHE A 46 -9.91 4.76 -9.38
C PHE A 46 -9.78 5.73 -8.22
N PHE A 47 -10.68 6.69 -8.16
CA PHE A 47 -10.65 7.72 -7.11
C PHE A 47 -11.64 7.37 -6.00
N ILE A 48 -11.15 7.39 -4.77
CA ILE A 48 -11.95 7.15 -3.58
C ILE A 48 -11.52 8.08 -2.46
N GLU A 49 -12.41 8.33 -1.52
CA GLU A 49 -12.17 9.26 -0.45
C GLU A 49 -11.25 8.68 0.63
N GLY A 50 -10.07 9.29 0.78
CA GLY A 50 -9.10 8.97 1.83
C GLY A 50 -8.14 7.81 1.50
N GLY A 51 -6.89 7.94 1.98
CA GLY A 51 -5.82 6.96 1.73
C GLY A 51 -6.13 5.56 2.23
N THR A 52 -6.80 5.45 3.39
CA THR A 52 -7.26 4.17 3.93
C THR A 52 -8.13 3.40 2.93
N LEU A 53 -9.15 4.06 2.34
CA LEU A 53 -10.03 3.43 1.36
C LEU A 53 -9.32 3.19 0.03
N GLY A 54 -8.34 4.01 -0.33
CA GLY A 54 -7.46 3.76 -1.47
C GLY A 54 -6.71 2.43 -1.32
N VAL A 55 -6.07 2.20 -0.17
CA VAL A 55 -5.40 0.93 0.13
C VAL A 55 -6.39 -0.24 0.20
N GLU A 56 -7.55 -0.08 0.84
CA GLU A 56 -8.61 -1.10 0.89
C GLU A 56 -9.00 -1.58 -0.52
N ASN A 57 -9.23 -0.65 -1.45
CA ASN A 57 -9.64 -0.99 -2.81
C ASN A 57 -8.49 -1.57 -3.64
N ALA A 58 -7.26 -1.11 -3.46
CA ALA A 58 -6.09 -1.72 -4.08
C ALA A 58 -5.93 -3.18 -3.64
N MET A 59 -6.10 -3.48 -2.35
CA MET A 59 -6.07 -4.84 -1.84
C MET A 59 -7.20 -5.71 -2.41
N LYS A 60 -8.44 -5.20 -2.48
CA LYS A 60 -9.56 -5.90 -3.10
C LYS A 60 -9.26 -6.27 -4.56
N ALA A 61 -8.67 -5.34 -5.31
CA ALA A 61 -8.25 -5.61 -6.69
C ALA A 61 -7.20 -6.72 -6.76
N CYS A 62 -6.20 -6.72 -5.85
CA CYS A 62 -5.19 -7.78 -5.77
C CYS A 62 -5.81 -9.14 -5.41
N PHE A 63 -6.73 -9.18 -4.45
CA PHE A 63 -7.40 -10.41 -4.02
C PHE A 63 -8.24 -11.02 -5.14
N ASP A 64 -9.06 -10.21 -5.81
CA ASP A 64 -9.88 -10.65 -6.94
C ASP A 64 -8.99 -11.13 -8.10
N TRP A 65 -7.97 -10.35 -8.47
CA TRP A 65 -7.04 -10.69 -9.53
C TRP A 65 -6.32 -12.02 -9.28
N LYS A 66 -5.76 -12.21 -8.08
CA LYS A 66 -5.02 -13.43 -7.76
C LYS A 66 -5.95 -14.64 -7.67
N THR A 67 -7.14 -14.49 -7.10
CA THR A 67 -8.16 -15.55 -7.03
C THR A 67 -8.58 -15.99 -8.43
N ARG A 68 -8.91 -15.06 -9.33
CA ARG A 68 -9.22 -15.37 -10.73
C ARG A 68 -8.07 -16.06 -11.45
N LYS A 69 -6.85 -15.63 -11.20
CA LYS A 69 -5.63 -16.25 -11.73
C LYS A 69 -5.45 -17.69 -11.24
N ASN A 70 -5.77 -17.97 -9.99
CA ASN A 70 -5.78 -19.33 -9.44
C ASN A 70 -6.85 -20.18 -10.13
N PHE A 71 -8.08 -19.72 -10.22
CA PHE A 71 -9.16 -20.45 -10.88
C PHE A 71 -8.86 -20.74 -12.37
N ALA A 72 -8.26 -19.78 -13.07
CA ALA A 72 -7.82 -19.99 -14.45
C ALA A 72 -6.75 -21.08 -14.60
N LYS A 73 -6.03 -21.40 -13.54
CA LYS A 73 -5.06 -22.51 -13.47
C LYS A 73 -5.67 -23.83 -12.97
N GLY A 74 -6.98 -23.86 -12.73
CA GLY A 74 -7.69 -25.01 -12.17
C GLY A 74 -7.50 -25.20 -10.66
N LEU A 75 -7.02 -24.18 -9.94
CA LEU A 75 -6.89 -24.19 -8.48
C LEU A 75 -8.18 -23.64 -7.87
N GLU A 76 -8.76 -24.34 -6.89
CA GLU A 76 -9.96 -23.89 -6.15
C GLU A 76 -9.57 -23.04 -4.91
N THR A 77 -8.50 -22.23 -5.04
CA THR A 77 -7.92 -21.47 -3.92
C THR A 77 -8.22 -19.99 -4.07
N GLU A 78 -8.93 -19.42 -3.10
CA GLU A 78 -9.11 -17.98 -2.97
C GLU A 78 -7.86 -17.36 -2.31
N ALA A 79 -7.41 -16.23 -2.84
CA ALA A 79 -6.26 -15.50 -2.35
C ALA A 79 -6.70 -14.28 -1.54
N GLY A 80 -6.37 -14.27 -0.25
CA GLY A 80 -6.78 -13.19 0.67
C GLY A 80 -5.68 -12.79 1.65
N ILE A 81 -4.42 -13.08 1.34
CA ILE A 81 -3.27 -12.74 2.21
C ILE A 81 -2.47 -11.60 1.59
N CYS A 82 -2.19 -10.58 2.42
CA CYS A 82 -1.28 -9.50 2.13
C CYS A 82 -0.06 -9.56 3.05
N ILE A 83 1.13 -9.69 2.49
CA ILE A 83 2.39 -9.58 3.24
C ILE A 83 2.68 -8.10 3.49
N HIS A 84 3.10 -7.76 4.69
CA HIS A 84 3.36 -6.38 5.10
C HIS A 84 4.53 -6.29 6.11
N PHE A 85 4.98 -5.07 6.41
CA PHE A 85 6.17 -4.86 7.23
C PHE A 85 5.83 -4.32 8.62
N LYS A 86 6.72 -4.57 9.59
CA LYS A 86 6.68 -3.92 10.91
C LYS A 86 6.83 -2.41 10.76
N GLN A 87 6.31 -1.66 11.72
CA GLN A 87 6.34 -0.21 11.80
C GLN A 87 5.56 0.51 10.68
N ALA A 88 4.80 -0.20 9.86
CA ALA A 88 4.01 0.37 8.78
C ALA A 88 2.73 1.05 9.29
N PHE A 89 2.24 2.02 8.51
CA PHE A 89 0.92 2.62 8.67
C PHE A 89 0.18 2.67 7.34
N HIS A 90 -0.89 1.89 7.21
CA HIS A 90 -1.69 1.82 5.99
C HIS A 90 -3.14 2.26 6.19
N GLY A 91 -3.49 2.67 7.40
CA GLY A 91 -4.84 3.10 7.78
C GLY A 91 -5.38 2.38 9.01
N ARG A 92 -6.64 2.67 9.36
CA ARG A 92 -7.28 2.17 10.59
C ARG A 92 -8.67 1.60 10.35
N SER A 93 -9.01 1.20 9.15
CA SER A 93 -10.24 0.46 8.82
C SER A 93 -9.92 -1.02 8.54
N GLY A 94 -10.89 -1.83 8.29
CA GLY A 94 -10.86 -3.28 8.05
C GLY A 94 -9.50 -3.91 7.70
N TYR A 95 -9.16 -3.96 6.41
CA TYR A 95 -7.89 -4.54 5.98
C TYR A 95 -6.69 -3.72 6.43
N THR A 96 -6.76 -2.40 6.30
CA THR A 96 -5.62 -1.50 6.58
C THR A 96 -5.21 -1.49 8.04
N LEU A 97 -6.16 -1.70 8.98
CA LEU A 97 -5.83 -1.84 10.39
C LEU A 97 -4.92 -3.04 10.65
N SER A 98 -5.15 -4.15 9.93
CA SER A 98 -4.32 -5.35 10.04
C SER A 98 -2.88 -5.15 9.59
N LEU A 99 -2.65 -4.17 8.71
CA LEU A 99 -1.35 -3.82 8.17
C LEU A 99 -0.60 -2.79 9.02
N THR A 100 -1.33 -2.03 9.86
CA THR A 100 -0.76 -0.97 10.70
C THR A 100 -0.10 -1.54 11.94
N ASN A 101 1.16 -1.13 12.20
CA ASN A 101 1.96 -1.56 13.34
C ASN A 101 2.99 -0.48 13.75
N THR A 102 2.53 0.72 14.00
CA THR A 102 3.38 1.81 14.50
C THR A 102 3.73 1.65 15.98
N SER A 103 4.56 2.53 16.51
CA SER A 103 5.01 2.49 17.91
C SER A 103 3.89 2.72 18.94
N ASP A 104 2.78 3.35 18.54
CA ASP A 104 1.63 3.58 19.42
C ASP A 104 0.59 2.45 19.29
N PRO A 105 0.57 1.48 20.24
CA PRO A 105 -0.33 0.33 20.18
C PRO A 105 -1.82 0.72 20.31
N ARG A 106 -2.15 1.89 20.86
CA ARG A 106 -3.53 2.35 20.99
C ARG A 106 -4.24 2.50 19.65
N LYS A 107 -3.50 2.59 18.56
CA LYS A 107 -4.05 2.70 17.20
C LYS A 107 -4.64 1.40 16.66
N TYR A 108 -4.21 0.25 17.18
CA TYR A 108 -4.60 -1.06 16.64
C TYR A 108 -4.87 -2.14 17.68
N GLN A 109 -4.43 -1.98 18.95
CA GLN A 109 -4.69 -2.98 19.99
C GLN A 109 -6.20 -3.10 20.28
N TYR A 110 -6.63 -4.29 20.65
CA TYR A 110 -8.03 -4.65 21.01
C TYR A 110 -9.04 -4.60 19.86
N PHE A 111 -8.62 -4.36 18.64
CA PHE A 111 -9.49 -4.45 17.46
C PHE A 111 -9.28 -5.78 16.73
N PRO A 112 -10.33 -6.37 16.14
CA PRO A 112 -10.20 -7.54 15.28
C PRO A 112 -9.33 -7.22 14.07
N MET A 113 -8.39 -8.11 13.77
CA MET A 113 -7.45 -7.96 12.65
C MET A 113 -7.24 -9.30 11.95
N PHE A 114 -6.86 -9.27 10.69
CA PHE A 114 -6.41 -10.44 9.96
C PHE A 114 -4.98 -10.80 10.38
N ASN A 115 -4.72 -12.08 10.58
CA ASN A 115 -3.40 -12.58 10.94
C ASN A 115 -2.56 -12.84 9.67
N TRP A 116 -2.21 -11.78 8.97
CA TRP A 116 -1.37 -11.83 7.79
C TRP A 116 0.13 -11.78 8.16
N PRO A 117 1.03 -12.35 7.30
CA PRO A 117 2.46 -12.33 7.56
C PRO A 117 3.02 -10.92 7.66
N ARG A 118 3.66 -10.62 8.80
CA ARG A 118 4.29 -9.33 9.08
C ARG A 118 5.80 -9.49 9.15
N ILE A 119 6.48 -8.92 8.18
CA ILE A 119 7.91 -9.08 7.92
C ILE A 119 8.73 -8.08 8.74
N LEU A 120 9.95 -8.44 9.09
CA LEU A 120 10.94 -7.54 9.64
C LEU A 120 11.05 -6.27 8.79
N ASN A 121 11.18 -5.11 9.44
CA ASN A 121 11.43 -3.85 8.76
C ASN A 121 12.94 -3.66 8.56
N PRO A 122 13.49 -3.82 7.33
CA PRO A 122 14.91 -3.70 7.06
C PRO A 122 15.32 -2.26 6.76
N LYS A 123 14.90 -1.35 7.62
CA LYS A 123 15.15 0.08 7.44
C LYS A 123 16.63 0.43 7.49
N LEU A 124 16.99 1.48 6.74
CA LEU A 124 18.30 2.11 6.83
C LEU A 124 18.57 2.61 8.27
N LYS A 125 19.78 2.36 8.74
CA LYS A 125 20.27 2.85 10.03
C LYS A 125 21.20 4.03 9.82
N PHE A 126 20.87 5.17 10.40
CA PHE A 126 21.66 6.40 10.32
C PHE A 126 22.55 6.58 11.57
N PRO A 127 23.76 7.21 11.43
CA PRO A 127 24.36 7.63 10.17
C PRO A 127 24.76 6.44 9.29
N ILE A 128 24.87 6.65 7.99
CA ILE A 128 25.30 5.59 7.06
C ILE A 128 26.81 5.39 7.24
N THR A 129 27.16 4.40 8.07
CA THR A 129 28.51 3.89 8.26
C THR A 129 28.60 2.49 7.65
N GLU A 130 29.82 1.98 7.45
CA GLU A 130 30.04 0.61 6.95
C GLU A 130 29.32 -0.43 7.84
N GLU A 131 29.48 -0.34 9.17
CA GLU A 131 28.83 -1.22 10.15
C GLU A 131 27.29 -1.17 10.06
N ASN A 132 26.69 0.05 10.00
CA ASN A 132 25.26 0.23 9.91
C ASN A 132 24.71 -0.26 8.57
N LEU A 133 25.49 -0.15 7.49
CA LEU A 133 25.13 -0.66 6.17
C LEU A 133 25.15 -2.19 6.15
N GLU A 134 26.16 -2.83 6.72
CA GLU A 134 26.23 -4.28 6.85
C GLU A 134 25.04 -4.84 7.66
N GLU A 135 24.69 -4.20 8.78
CA GLU A 135 23.51 -4.57 9.57
C GLU A 135 22.21 -4.42 8.75
N THR A 136 22.09 -3.34 7.97
CA THR A 136 20.95 -3.12 7.09
C THR A 136 20.84 -4.24 6.05
N ILE A 137 21.92 -4.56 5.34
CA ILE A 137 21.95 -5.64 4.33
C ILE A 137 21.58 -7.00 4.95
N LYS A 138 22.07 -7.29 6.14
CA LYS A 138 21.69 -8.51 6.87
C LYS A 138 20.19 -8.56 7.14
N ASN A 139 19.59 -7.45 7.56
CA ASN A 139 18.17 -7.36 7.83
C ASN A 139 17.33 -7.43 6.54
N GLU A 140 17.82 -6.88 5.42
CA GLU A 140 17.19 -7.01 4.10
C GLU A 140 17.14 -8.48 3.67
N ASN A 141 18.25 -9.20 3.76
CA ASN A 141 18.30 -10.62 3.44
C ASN A 141 17.35 -11.45 4.33
N LEU A 142 17.29 -11.14 5.62
CA LEU A 142 16.36 -11.79 6.54
C LEU A 142 14.90 -11.48 6.19
N ALA A 143 14.58 -10.24 5.81
CA ALA A 143 13.23 -9.87 5.41
C ALA A 143 12.81 -10.60 4.12
N LEU A 144 13.70 -10.71 3.13
CA LEU A 144 13.44 -11.47 1.90
C LEU A 144 13.19 -12.96 2.19
N LEU A 145 14.00 -13.57 3.06
CA LEU A 145 13.79 -14.97 3.50
C LEU A 145 12.43 -15.13 4.19
N GLN A 146 12.03 -14.21 5.06
CA GLN A 146 10.70 -14.25 5.71
C GLN A 146 9.56 -14.15 4.70
N ILE A 147 9.73 -13.39 3.63
CA ILE A 147 8.74 -13.29 2.55
C ILE A 147 8.64 -14.61 1.80
N GLU A 148 9.77 -15.21 1.42
CA GLU A 148 9.81 -16.53 0.77
C GLU A 148 9.13 -17.60 1.63
N GLU A 149 9.46 -17.66 2.92
CA GLU A 149 8.81 -18.56 3.88
C GLU A 149 7.30 -18.33 3.97
N ALA A 150 6.86 -17.07 4.03
CA ALA A 150 5.45 -16.72 4.08
C ALA A 150 4.70 -17.19 2.83
N ILE A 151 5.31 -17.07 1.66
CA ILE A 151 4.74 -17.56 0.39
C ILE A 151 4.66 -19.09 0.40
N LEU A 152 5.73 -19.77 0.80
CA LEU A 152 5.80 -21.24 0.86
C LEU A 152 4.77 -21.84 1.85
N MET A 153 4.56 -21.17 2.97
CA MET A 153 3.58 -21.60 3.99
C MET A 153 2.13 -21.31 3.59
N ASN A 154 1.93 -20.44 2.60
CA ASN A 154 0.59 -20.04 2.12
C ASN A 154 0.47 -20.20 0.60
N PRO A 155 0.60 -21.43 0.07
CA PRO A 155 0.63 -21.68 -1.36
C PRO A 155 -0.65 -21.14 -2.02
N ASP A 156 -0.46 -20.32 -3.05
CA ASP A 156 -1.50 -19.67 -3.87
C ASP A 156 -2.45 -18.71 -3.12
N LYS A 157 -2.27 -18.48 -1.81
CA LYS A 157 -3.10 -17.58 -1.01
C LYS A 157 -2.57 -16.15 -0.89
N VAL A 158 -1.26 -15.95 -1.08
CA VAL A 158 -0.67 -14.59 -1.05
C VAL A 158 -1.05 -13.86 -2.34
N ALA A 159 -1.74 -12.74 -2.19
CA ALA A 159 -2.21 -11.92 -3.30
C ALA A 159 -1.28 -10.75 -3.60
N CYS A 160 -0.70 -10.14 -2.57
CA CYS A 160 0.17 -8.98 -2.71
C CYS A 160 1.13 -8.83 -1.53
N ILE A 161 2.11 -7.96 -1.75
CA ILE A 161 2.97 -7.38 -0.72
C ILE A 161 2.71 -5.88 -0.72
N ILE A 162 2.59 -5.27 0.45
CA ILE A 162 2.47 -3.81 0.58
C ILE A 162 3.65 -3.25 1.38
N ILE A 163 4.20 -2.14 0.89
CA ILE A 163 5.28 -1.41 1.55
C ILE A 163 5.08 0.10 1.34
N GLU A 164 5.44 0.90 2.33
CA GLU A 164 5.64 2.34 2.17
C GLU A 164 7.08 2.54 1.68
N PRO A 165 7.34 3.24 0.57
CA PRO A 165 8.72 3.53 0.14
C PRO A 165 9.52 4.31 1.20
N ILE A 166 8.83 5.14 1.98
CA ILE A 166 9.30 5.83 3.18
C ILE A 166 8.20 5.69 4.23
N GLN A 167 8.49 5.06 5.35
CA GLN A 167 7.52 4.92 6.44
C GLN A 167 7.49 6.19 7.29
N ALA A 168 6.58 7.10 7.03
CA ALA A 168 6.47 8.35 7.76
C ALA A 168 6.05 8.13 9.23
N GLU A 169 4.84 7.63 9.45
CA GLU A 169 4.27 7.41 10.80
C GLU A 169 5.04 6.33 11.59
N GLY A 170 5.73 5.44 10.91
CA GLY A 170 6.57 4.40 11.51
C GLY A 170 7.91 4.91 12.04
N GLY A 171 8.27 6.18 11.78
CA GLY A 171 9.49 6.84 12.25
C GLY A 171 10.44 7.28 11.14
N ASP A 172 9.92 7.77 10.03
CA ASP A 172 10.68 8.25 8.87
C ASP A 172 11.73 7.24 8.39
N ASN A 173 11.32 5.97 8.33
CA ASN A 173 12.20 4.89 7.94
C ASN A 173 12.37 4.84 6.42
N HIS A 174 13.61 4.79 5.97
CA HIS A 174 14.00 4.66 4.56
C HIS A 174 14.48 3.25 4.27
N PHE A 175 14.39 2.86 2.99
CA PHE A 175 14.88 1.59 2.48
C PHE A 175 15.91 1.85 1.39
N ARG A 176 16.80 0.87 1.15
CA ARG A 176 17.71 0.91 0.03
C ARG A 176 17.00 0.49 -1.26
N ASP A 177 17.46 1.05 -2.38
CA ASP A 177 16.92 0.71 -3.70
C ASP A 177 17.11 -0.78 -4.00
N GLU A 178 18.24 -1.38 -3.56
CA GLU A 178 18.54 -2.79 -3.78
C GLU A 178 17.51 -3.71 -3.09
N PHE A 179 17.04 -3.32 -1.90
CA PHE A 179 15.98 -4.05 -1.22
C PHE A 179 14.64 -3.94 -1.97
N LEU A 180 14.27 -2.73 -2.41
CA LEU A 180 13.05 -2.50 -3.18
C LEU A 180 13.08 -3.25 -4.52
N LEU A 181 14.24 -3.32 -5.16
CA LEU A 181 14.43 -4.14 -6.38
C LEU A 181 14.33 -5.64 -6.07
N GLY A 182 14.83 -6.09 -4.92
CA GLY A 182 14.72 -7.48 -4.48
C GLY A 182 13.29 -7.93 -4.18
N LEU A 183 12.38 -7.00 -3.85
CA LEU A 183 10.96 -7.29 -3.66
C LEU A 183 10.21 -7.52 -4.98
N ARG A 184 10.71 -7.00 -6.09
CA ARG A 184 10.11 -7.07 -7.43
C ARG A 184 10.47 -8.36 -8.14
#